data_6503f19afa35dd9475c487959be4235a
#
_entry.id   6503f19afa35dd9475c487959be4235a
#
_cell.length_a   1.000
_cell.length_b   1.000
_cell.length_c   1.000
_cell.angle_alpha   90.00
_cell.angle_beta   90.00
_cell.angle_gamma   90.00
#
_symmetry.space_group_name_H-M   'P 1'
#
loop_
_entity.id
_entity.type
_entity.pdbx_description
1 polymer ?
#
loop_
_entity_poly.entity_id
_entity_poly.type
_entity_poly.pdbx_seq_one_letter_code
_entity_poly.pdbx_strand_id
1 'polypeptide(L)'
;MAYETYGQINGVIREIQRGDSCCSQILRLDTENGEVRFTVMADTMVIENVRLRRGMRVAAFYDTSLPVPAIYPPQYRAEIVTVLRGEQNVMLNFLMKI
;
A
#
# COMPACT_ATOMS: atom_id res chain seq x y z
N MET A 1 1.55 25.26 -8.68
CA MET A 1 2.13 23.93 -8.55
C MET A 1 1.18 23.03 -7.77
N ALA A 2 0.82 21.93 -8.35
CA ALA A 2 -0.04 20.99 -7.66
C ALA A 2 0.80 20.13 -6.72
N TYR A 3 0.43 20.08 -5.46
CA TYR A 3 1.01 19.13 -4.54
C TYR A 3 0.28 17.81 -4.71
N GLU A 4 1.03 16.78 -5.02
CA GLU A 4 0.45 15.46 -5.02
C GLU A 4 0.08 15.09 -3.60
N THR A 5 -1.14 14.64 -3.44
CA THR A 5 -1.63 14.22 -2.13
C THR A 5 -1.73 12.71 -2.14
N TYR A 6 -1.05 12.09 -1.18
CA TYR A 6 -1.10 10.64 -1.05
C TYR A 6 -1.95 10.27 0.15
N GLY A 7 -2.80 9.26 -0.06
CA GLY A 7 -3.45 8.60 1.04
C GLY A 7 -2.58 7.46 1.53
N GLN A 8 -2.65 7.15 2.81
CA GLN A 8 -1.90 6.07 3.43
C GLN A 8 -2.85 5.08 4.07
N ILE A 9 -2.62 3.81 3.81
CA ILE A 9 -3.34 2.73 4.46
C ILE A 9 -2.32 1.75 5.01
N ASN A 10 -2.41 1.47 6.30
CA ASN A 10 -1.56 0.50 6.96
C ASN A 10 -2.32 -0.80 7.13
N GLY A 11 -1.64 -1.90 6.91
CA GLY A 11 -2.26 -3.20 7.08
C GLY A 11 -1.22 -4.32 7.08
N VAL A 12 -1.71 -5.53 7.28
CA VAL A 12 -0.88 -6.73 7.22
C VAL A 12 -1.18 -7.44 5.91
N ILE A 13 -0.13 -7.82 5.19
CA ILE A 13 -0.29 -8.57 3.95
C ILE A 13 -0.86 -9.94 4.29
N ARG A 14 -2.08 -10.19 3.85
CA ARG A 14 -2.75 -11.47 4.05
C ARG A 14 -2.44 -12.44 2.93
N GLU A 15 -2.36 -11.92 1.73
CA GLU A 15 -2.12 -12.72 0.53
C GLU A 15 -1.52 -11.85 -0.55
N ILE A 16 -0.68 -12.47 -1.38
CA ILE A 16 -0.13 -11.82 -2.56
C ILE A 16 -0.57 -12.65 -3.75
N GLN A 17 -1.32 -12.01 -4.66
CA GLN A 17 -1.83 -12.65 -5.85
C GLN A 17 -1.14 -12.08 -7.08
N ARG A 18 -1.09 -12.89 -8.14
CA ARG A 18 -0.61 -12.40 -9.42
C ARG A 18 -1.66 -11.44 -10.00
N GLY A 19 -1.19 -10.30 -10.51
CA GLY A 19 -2.07 -9.34 -11.17
C GLY A 19 -2.33 -9.71 -12.63
N ASP A 20 -3.03 -8.82 -13.33
CA ASP A 20 -3.44 -9.03 -14.71
C ASP A 20 -2.27 -8.92 -15.69
N SER A 21 -1.23 -8.19 -15.36
CA SER A 21 -0.07 -8.06 -16.23
C SER A 21 1.08 -8.94 -15.75
N CYS A 22 2.09 -9.12 -16.60
CA CYS A 22 3.24 -9.94 -16.28
C CYS A 22 3.96 -9.50 -15.00
N CYS A 23 3.87 -8.18 -14.66
CA CYS A 23 4.75 -7.60 -13.66
C CYS A 23 3.97 -6.96 -12.51
N SER A 24 2.67 -7.27 -12.42
CA SER A 24 1.85 -6.73 -11.36
C SER A 24 1.49 -7.80 -10.34
N GLN A 25 1.28 -7.34 -9.11
CA GLN A 25 0.82 -8.18 -8.00
C GLN A 25 -0.31 -7.46 -7.30
N ILE A 26 -1.19 -8.23 -6.68
CA ILE A 26 -2.26 -7.68 -5.85
C ILE A 26 -1.98 -8.08 -4.42
N LEU A 27 -1.81 -7.09 -3.56
CA LEU A 27 -1.65 -7.29 -2.13
C LEU A 27 -3.03 -7.21 -1.48
N ARG A 28 -3.43 -8.25 -0.81
CA ARG A 28 -4.62 -8.22 0.03
C ARG A 28 -4.17 -7.86 1.44
N LEU A 29 -4.61 -6.72 1.92
CA LEU A 29 -4.22 -6.20 3.23
C LEU A 29 -5.39 -6.31 4.19
N ASP A 30 -5.11 -6.81 5.38
CA ASP A 30 -6.04 -6.71 6.51
C ASP A 30 -5.75 -5.41 7.23
N THR A 31 -6.74 -4.53 7.29
CA THR A 31 -6.63 -3.25 7.97
C THR A 31 -7.65 -3.21 9.11
N GLU A 32 -7.53 -2.20 9.95
CA GLU A 32 -8.50 -2.01 11.03
C GLU A 32 -9.93 -1.73 10.52
N ASN A 33 -10.04 -1.32 9.25
CA ASN A 33 -11.35 -1.03 8.63
C ASN A 33 -11.77 -2.12 7.63
N GLY A 34 -11.13 -3.28 7.67
CA GLY A 34 -11.46 -4.39 6.79
C GLY A 34 -10.41 -4.65 5.73
N GLU A 35 -10.76 -5.47 4.75
CA GLU A 35 -9.83 -5.84 3.68
C GLU A 35 -9.72 -4.72 2.66
N VAL A 36 -8.49 -4.47 2.24
CA VAL A 36 -8.18 -3.52 1.17
C VAL A 36 -7.21 -4.21 0.22
N ARG A 37 -7.31 -3.92 -1.06
CA ARG A 37 -6.43 -4.47 -2.08
C ARG A 37 -5.60 -3.38 -2.71
N PHE A 38 -4.30 -3.64 -2.85
CA PHE A 38 -3.37 -2.74 -3.53
C PHE A 38 -2.75 -3.45 -4.71
N THR A 39 -2.79 -2.80 -5.87
CA THR A 39 -2.07 -3.30 -7.04
C THR A 39 -0.66 -2.71 -7.03
N VAL A 40 0.33 -3.60 -6.99
CA VAL A 40 1.74 -3.22 -7.07
C VAL A 40 2.17 -3.43 -8.51
N MET A 41 2.59 -2.36 -9.15
CA MET A 41 3.01 -2.36 -10.54
C MET A 41 4.53 -2.28 -10.63
N ALA A 42 5.06 -2.37 -11.85
CA ALA A 42 6.50 -2.26 -12.04
C ALA A 42 7.06 -0.91 -11.60
N ASP A 43 6.24 0.15 -11.68
CA ASP A 43 6.65 1.49 -11.27
C ASP A 43 6.32 1.83 -9.82
N THR A 44 5.72 0.90 -9.08
CA THR A 44 5.50 1.08 -7.65
C THR A 44 6.84 1.08 -6.94
N MET A 45 7.07 2.09 -6.09
CA MET A 45 8.29 2.15 -5.31
C MET A 45 8.13 1.32 -4.04
N VAL A 46 8.90 0.26 -3.90
CA VAL A 46 8.98 -0.52 -2.67
C VAL A 46 10.24 -0.07 -1.95
N ILE A 47 10.06 0.55 -0.80
CA ILE A 47 11.17 1.15 -0.06
C ILE A 47 12.19 0.05 0.32
N GLU A 48 13.46 0.35 0.09
CA GLU A 48 14.58 -0.55 0.34
C GLU A 48 14.53 -1.85 -0.50
N ASN A 49 13.71 -1.87 -1.53
CA ASN A 49 13.55 -3.04 -2.40
C ASN A 49 13.30 -4.34 -1.64
N VAL A 50 12.58 -4.24 -0.54
CA VAL A 50 12.25 -5.41 0.28
C VAL A 50 11.31 -6.31 -0.49
N ARG A 51 11.54 -7.62 -0.44
CA ARG A 51 10.63 -8.58 -1.02
C ARG A 51 9.40 -8.70 -0.13
N LEU A 52 8.25 -8.31 -0.67
CA LEU A 52 7.00 -8.35 0.09
C LEU A 52 6.57 -9.79 0.30
N ARG A 53 6.10 -10.09 1.51
CA ARG A 53 5.67 -11.43 1.90
C ARG A 53 4.43 -11.35 2.75
N ARG A 54 3.66 -12.42 2.72
CA ARG A 54 2.52 -12.58 3.60
C ARG A 54 2.96 -12.47 5.06
N GLY A 55 2.16 -11.77 5.84
CA GLY A 55 2.42 -11.54 7.26
C GLY A 55 3.15 -10.24 7.56
N MET A 56 3.69 -9.56 6.55
CA MET A 56 4.36 -8.29 6.77
C MET A 56 3.36 -7.18 7.01
N ARG A 57 3.67 -6.31 7.96
CA ARG A 57 2.94 -5.08 8.17
C ARG A 57 3.52 -4.02 7.24
N VAL A 58 2.67 -3.37 6.48
CA VAL A 58 3.10 -2.38 5.50
C VAL A 58 2.25 -1.13 5.58
N ALA A 59 2.82 -0.02 5.13
CA ALA A 59 2.08 1.19 4.79
C ALA A 59 2.11 1.31 3.28
N ALA A 60 0.93 1.40 2.67
CA ALA A 60 0.80 1.56 1.24
C ALA A 60 0.19 2.92 0.95
N PHE A 61 0.75 3.60 -0.05
CA PHE A 61 0.36 4.96 -0.41
C PHE A 61 -0.25 4.96 -1.79
N TYR A 62 -1.32 5.71 -1.95
CA TYR A 62 -2.02 5.85 -3.22
C TYR A 62 -2.27 7.32 -3.51
N ASP A 63 -2.45 7.63 -4.79
CA ASP A 63 -2.72 8.99 -5.24
C ASP A 63 -4.20 9.29 -5.04
N THR A 64 -4.50 10.24 -4.16
CA THR A 64 -5.88 10.59 -3.84
C THR A 64 -6.60 11.33 -4.96
N SER A 65 -5.86 11.83 -5.95
CA SER A 65 -6.47 12.50 -7.10
C SER A 65 -7.07 11.52 -8.11
N LEU A 66 -6.69 10.24 -8.03
CA LEU A 66 -7.21 9.22 -8.94
C LEU A 66 -8.54 8.67 -8.42
N PRO A 67 -9.51 8.43 -9.32
CA PRO A 67 -10.78 7.85 -8.89
C PRO A 67 -10.58 6.43 -8.38
N VAL A 68 -11.33 6.09 -7.33
CA VAL A 68 -11.34 4.73 -6.78
C VAL A 68 -12.65 4.08 -7.17
N PRO A 69 -12.62 2.89 -7.79
CA PRO A 69 -13.86 2.20 -8.14
C PRO A 69 -14.72 1.95 -6.90
N ALA A 70 -16.03 2.09 -7.06
CA ALA A 70 -16.98 1.88 -5.97
C ALA A 70 -17.29 0.39 -5.82
N ILE A 71 -16.28 -0.38 -5.47
CA ILE A 71 -16.37 -1.83 -5.27
C ILE A 71 -15.88 -2.20 -3.88
N TYR A 72 -16.24 -3.38 -3.42
CA TYR A 72 -15.75 -3.93 -2.17
C TYR A 72 -15.13 -5.31 -2.44
N PRO A 73 -13.92 -5.59 -1.92
CA PRO A 73 -13.05 -4.69 -1.13
C PRO A 73 -12.52 -3.54 -1.98
N PRO A 74 -12.22 -2.38 -1.35
CA PRO A 74 -11.62 -1.26 -2.09
C PRO A 74 -10.31 -1.67 -2.74
N GLN A 75 -10.08 -1.15 -3.95
CA GLN A 75 -8.86 -1.42 -4.70
C GLN A 75 -8.16 -0.12 -5.03
N TYR A 76 -6.87 -0.07 -4.75
CA TYR A 76 -6.03 1.10 -5.00
C TYR A 76 -4.80 0.68 -5.78
N ARG A 77 -4.24 1.63 -6.53
CA ARG A 77 -2.93 1.45 -7.13
C ARG A 77 -1.89 1.96 -6.14
N ALA A 78 -0.93 1.11 -5.80
CA ALA A 78 0.13 1.49 -4.89
C ALA A 78 1.18 2.33 -5.61
N GLU A 79 1.45 3.52 -5.08
CA GLU A 79 2.54 4.36 -5.54
C GLU A 79 3.81 4.03 -4.77
N ILE A 80 3.68 3.85 -3.47
CA ILE A 80 4.78 3.55 -2.56
C ILE A 80 4.31 2.50 -1.57
N VAL A 81 5.17 1.52 -1.30
CA VAL A 81 4.92 0.54 -0.24
C VAL A 81 6.16 0.51 0.65
N THR A 82 5.97 0.59 1.95
CA THR A 82 7.05 0.47 2.91
C THR A 82 6.69 -0.53 3.99
N VAL A 83 7.65 -1.37 4.36
CA VAL A 83 7.45 -2.35 5.42
C VAL A 83 7.65 -1.66 6.76
N LEU A 84 6.69 -1.83 7.64
CA LEU A 84 6.72 -1.21 8.97
C LEU A 84 7.35 -2.19 9.96
N ARG A 85 8.34 -1.72 10.69
CA ARG A 85 9.03 -2.52 11.69
C ARG A 85 9.22 -1.68 12.94
N GLY A 86 8.60 -2.12 14.03
CA GLY A 86 8.84 -1.51 15.35
C GLY A 86 8.98 0.01 15.34
N GLU A 87 10.18 0.47 15.51
CA GLU A 87 10.49 1.89 15.61
C GLU A 87 10.14 2.67 14.35
N GLN A 88 10.29 2.06 13.17
CA GLN A 88 9.94 2.71 11.91
C GLN A 88 8.44 3.00 11.84
N ASN A 89 7.63 2.12 12.40
CA ASN A 89 6.19 2.33 12.45
C ASN A 89 5.85 3.57 13.26
N VAL A 90 6.49 3.74 14.41
CA VAL A 90 6.28 4.92 15.26
C VAL A 90 6.76 6.18 14.55
N MET A 91 7.94 6.15 13.96
CA MET A 91 8.49 7.29 13.22
C MET A 91 7.61 7.70 12.06
N LEU A 92 7.15 6.73 11.28
CA LEU A 92 6.30 7.02 10.14
C LEU A 92 5.00 7.67 10.59
N ASN A 93 4.36 7.15 11.62
CA ASN A 93 3.13 7.72 12.15
C ASN A 93 3.35 9.15 12.66
N PHE A 94 4.48 9.38 13.31
CA PHE A 94 4.83 10.71 13.79
C PHE A 94 4.98 11.69 12.62
N LEU A 95 5.74 11.29 11.60
CA LEU A 95 6.00 12.16 10.45
C LEU A 95 4.73 12.44 9.65
N MET A 96 3.85 11.47 9.54
CA MET A 96 2.62 11.65 8.76
C MET A 96 1.59 12.52 9.48
N LYS A 97 1.76 12.78 10.76
CA LYS A 97 0.87 13.67 11.50
C LYS A 97 1.28 15.14 11.45
N ILE A 98 2.47 15.40 10.98
CA ILE A 98 2.97 16.74 10.81
C ILE A 98 2.44 17.29 9.48
#